data_1511ca56819ca310af4ddaa48dadfaa5
#
_entry.id   1511ca56819ca310af4ddaa48dadfaa5
#
_cell.length_a   1.000
_cell.length_b   1.000
_cell.length_c   1.000
_cell.angle_alpha   90.00
_cell.angle_beta   90.00
_cell.angle_gamma   90.00
#
_symmetry.space_group_name_H-M   'P 1'
#
loop_
_entity.id
_entity.type
_entity.pdbx_description
1 polymer ?
#
loop_
_entity_poly.entity_id
_entity_poly.type
_entity_poly.pdbx_seq_one_letter_code
_entity_poly.pdbx_strand_id
1 'polypeptide(L)'
;MASYKGILAHTNKWEGGLVYHKNEGQWTNRGIQWTTFKQLAPRLINLPSPTVEDLKALTQGQWEKFVEYFWNKATYNNAINDQAAANIMFLALWGSGSYGIRDMQKAIGTTADGIVGPITVQKINANKKAAEILYQALDKRYRLLASVNPASYSQYLKGWLNRLSELKPDKIAAISIGAIAAIGLIYYLATNR
;
A
#
# COMPACT_ATOMS: atom_id res chain seq x y z
N MET A 1 4.61 15.41 5.97
CA MET A 1 3.43 14.64 5.52
C MET A 1 3.90 13.52 4.61
N ALA A 2 3.33 12.34 4.78
CA ALA A 2 3.61 11.19 3.91
C ALA A 2 3.13 11.45 2.47
N SER A 3 3.73 10.76 1.49
CA SER A 3 3.43 10.90 0.06
C SER A 3 3.35 9.55 -0.64
N TYR A 4 2.44 9.41 -1.60
CA TYR A 4 2.34 8.17 -2.40
C TYR A 4 3.62 7.85 -3.17
N LYS A 5 4.45 8.83 -3.49
CA LYS A 5 5.75 8.61 -4.10
C LYS A 5 6.67 7.73 -3.23
N GLY A 6 6.51 7.79 -1.90
CA GLY A 6 7.27 6.96 -0.97
C GLY A 6 6.91 5.47 -1.02
N ILE A 7 5.73 5.10 -1.55
CA ILE A 7 5.31 3.69 -1.70
C ILE A 7 5.35 3.21 -3.16
N LEU A 8 5.45 4.13 -4.12
CA LEU A 8 5.29 3.81 -5.54
C LEU A 8 6.34 2.80 -6.05
N ALA A 9 7.61 3.03 -5.73
CA ALA A 9 8.70 2.13 -6.12
C ALA A 9 8.54 0.74 -5.51
N HIS A 10 8.16 0.68 -4.22
CA HIS A 10 7.87 -0.58 -3.52
C HIS A 10 6.71 -1.32 -4.18
N THR A 11 5.57 -0.64 -4.44
CA THR A 11 4.40 -1.25 -5.06
C THR A 11 4.74 -1.76 -6.46
N ASN A 12 5.45 -0.96 -7.27
CA ASN A 12 5.85 -1.36 -8.62
C ASN A 12 6.77 -2.60 -8.63
N LYS A 13 7.64 -2.74 -7.63
CA LYS A 13 8.54 -3.91 -7.48
C LYS A 13 7.78 -5.20 -7.19
N TRP A 14 6.75 -5.12 -6.34
CA TRP A 14 6.06 -6.29 -5.82
C TRP A 14 4.76 -6.64 -6.55
N GLU A 15 4.22 -5.71 -7.33
CA GLU A 15 3.06 -6.02 -8.15
C GLU A 15 3.51 -6.73 -9.43
N GLY A 16 3.03 -7.96 -9.58
CA GLY A 16 3.30 -8.81 -10.73
C GLY A 16 2.69 -8.26 -12.02
N GLY A 17 3.01 -8.90 -13.12
CA GLY A 17 2.39 -8.61 -14.42
C GLY A 17 0.95 -9.11 -14.52
N LEU A 18 0.54 -9.33 -15.75
CA LEU A 18 -0.78 -9.85 -16.10
C LEU A 18 -0.95 -11.31 -15.67
N VAL A 19 -2.01 -11.61 -14.94
CA VAL A 19 -2.37 -12.97 -14.52
C VAL A 19 -3.89 -13.19 -14.60
N TYR A 20 -4.30 -14.39 -15.00
CA TYR A 20 -5.69 -14.82 -14.91
C TYR A 20 -5.89 -15.72 -13.69
N HIS A 21 -6.69 -15.27 -12.74
CA HIS A 21 -7.02 -16.03 -11.53
C HIS A 21 -8.19 -16.97 -11.81
N LYS A 22 -7.91 -18.24 -12.07
CA LYS A 22 -8.93 -19.24 -12.41
C LYS A 22 -10.02 -19.36 -11.34
N ASN A 23 -9.65 -19.30 -10.06
CA ASN A 23 -10.59 -19.41 -8.94
C ASN A 23 -11.53 -18.20 -8.82
N GLU A 24 -11.12 -17.04 -9.34
CA GLU A 24 -11.91 -15.80 -9.30
C GLU A 24 -12.58 -15.50 -10.65
N GLY A 25 -12.20 -16.23 -11.71
CA GLY A 25 -12.71 -16.04 -13.05
C GLY A 25 -12.37 -14.69 -13.68
N GLN A 26 -11.27 -14.03 -13.23
CA GLN A 26 -10.94 -12.69 -13.68
C GLN A 26 -9.45 -12.43 -13.89
N TRP A 27 -9.16 -11.45 -14.72
CA TRP A 27 -7.82 -10.92 -14.96
C TRP A 27 -7.41 -9.94 -13.86
N THR A 28 -6.12 -9.96 -13.55
CA THR A 28 -5.45 -8.94 -12.72
C THR A 28 -4.20 -8.48 -13.46
N ASN A 29 -3.96 -7.19 -13.51
CA ASN A 29 -2.71 -6.62 -14.03
C ASN A 29 -2.15 -5.65 -13.00
N ARG A 30 -0.87 -5.86 -12.63
CA ARG A 30 -0.14 -4.99 -11.67
C ARG A 30 -0.93 -4.72 -10.39
N GLY A 31 -1.54 -5.77 -9.81
CA GLY A 31 -2.35 -5.70 -8.59
C GLY A 31 -3.77 -5.17 -8.77
N ILE A 32 -4.15 -4.74 -9.97
CA ILE A 32 -5.50 -4.23 -10.26
C ILE A 32 -6.35 -5.34 -10.88
N GLN A 33 -7.35 -5.80 -10.17
CA GLN A 33 -8.34 -6.76 -10.65
C GLN A 33 -9.27 -6.14 -11.68
N TRP A 34 -9.75 -6.94 -12.63
CA TRP A 34 -10.68 -6.50 -13.67
C TRP A 34 -11.91 -5.76 -13.11
N THR A 35 -12.53 -6.29 -12.07
CA THR A 35 -13.69 -5.65 -11.42
C THR A 35 -13.38 -4.24 -10.91
N THR A 36 -12.23 -4.04 -10.29
CA THR A 36 -11.73 -2.74 -9.82
C THR A 36 -11.42 -1.82 -10.99
N PHE A 37 -10.74 -2.34 -12.03
CA PHE A 37 -10.41 -1.58 -13.23
C PHE A 37 -11.69 -1.07 -13.92
N LYS A 38 -12.64 -1.97 -14.19
CA LYS A 38 -13.93 -1.63 -14.82
C LYS A 38 -14.67 -0.51 -14.08
N GLN A 39 -14.65 -0.55 -12.75
CA GLN A 39 -15.34 0.45 -11.93
C GLN A 39 -14.62 1.81 -11.91
N LEU A 40 -13.30 1.82 -11.90
CA LEU A 40 -12.53 3.03 -11.62
C LEU A 40 -11.93 3.69 -12.87
N ALA A 41 -11.67 2.95 -13.94
CA ALA A 41 -11.05 3.47 -15.17
C ALA A 41 -11.81 4.65 -15.78
N PRO A 42 -13.18 4.67 -15.81
CA PRO A 42 -13.91 5.82 -16.34
C PRO A 42 -13.55 7.13 -15.65
N ARG A 43 -13.37 7.08 -14.35
CA ARG A 43 -13.07 8.27 -13.52
C ARG A 43 -11.59 8.58 -13.44
N LEU A 44 -10.72 7.58 -13.31
CA LEU A 44 -9.30 7.79 -13.03
C LEU A 44 -8.47 8.07 -14.28
N ILE A 45 -8.84 7.47 -15.41
CA ILE A 45 -8.07 7.54 -16.65
C ILE A 45 -8.92 7.95 -17.88
N ASN A 46 -10.12 8.48 -17.67
CA ASN A 46 -11.05 8.94 -18.71
C ASN A 46 -11.38 7.84 -19.74
N LEU A 47 -11.57 6.60 -19.29
CA LEU A 47 -11.91 5.46 -20.13
C LEU A 47 -13.36 5.02 -19.84
N PRO A 48 -14.39 5.56 -20.55
CA PRO A 48 -15.79 5.39 -20.17
C PRO A 48 -16.33 3.96 -20.37
N SER A 49 -15.73 3.19 -21.28
CA SER A 49 -16.13 1.81 -21.59
C SER A 49 -14.93 0.87 -21.55
N PRO A 50 -14.37 0.60 -20.34
CA PRO A 50 -13.17 -0.21 -20.22
C PRO A 50 -13.41 -1.67 -20.63
N THR A 51 -12.42 -2.26 -21.29
CA THR A 51 -12.38 -3.66 -21.70
C THR A 51 -11.27 -4.40 -20.97
N VAL A 52 -11.28 -5.74 -21.06
CA VAL A 52 -10.18 -6.55 -20.52
C VAL A 52 -8.87 -6.27 -21.26
N GLU A 53 -8.93 -5.96 -22.52
CA GLU A 53 -7.74 -5.62 -23.33
C GLU A 53 -7.12 -4.30 -22.86
N ASP A 54 -7.92 -3.31 -22.44
CA ASP A 54 -7.41 -2.08 -21.83
C ASP A 54 -6.69 -2.35 -20.50
N LEU A 55 -7.23 -3.26 -19.68
CA LEU A 55 -6.53 -3.69 -18.46
C LEU A 55 -5.19 -4.36 -18.78
N LYS A 56 -5.14 -5.21 -19.80
CA LYS A 56 -3.91 -5.86 -20.26
C LYS A 56 -2.87 -4.85 -20.75
N ALA A 57 -3.32 -3.81 -21.43
CA ALA A 57 -2.50 -2.72 -22.00
C ALA A 57 -2.21 -1.57 -21.01
N LEU A 58 -2.52 -1.74 -19.72
CA LEU A 58 -2.38 -0.70 -18.69
C LEU A 58 -0.96 -0.12 -18.65
N THR A 59 -0.83 1.16 -18.98
CA THR A 59 0.45 1.88 -18.95
C THR A 59 0.90 2.23 -17.54
N GLN A 60 2.19 2.54 -17.36
CA GLN A 60 2.74 2.99 -16.08
C GLN A 60 2.00 4.21 -15.53
N GLY A 61 1.79 5.24 -16.35
CA GLY A 61 1.11 6.46 -15.90
C GLY A 61 -0.36 6.25 -15.53
N GLN A 62 -1.06 5.35 -16.24
CA GLN A 62 -2.42 4.97 -15.88
C GLN A 62 -2.45 4.19 -14.56
N TRP A 63 -1.56 3.21 -14.38
CA TRP A 63 -1.43 2.45 -13.15
C TRP A 63 -1.17 3.34 -11.93
N GLU A 64 -0.30 4.35 -12.06
CA GLU A 64 -0.01 5.30 -10.99
C GLU A 64 -1.25 6.07 -10.52
N LYS A 65 -2.22 6.34 -11.40
CA LYS A 65 -3.51 6.95 -11.02
C LYS A 65 -4.32 6.06 -10.07
N PHE A 66 -4.27 4.74 -10.26
CA PHE A 66 -4.90 3.80 -9.33
C PHE A 66 -4.14 3.75 -7.99
N VAL A 67 -2.81 3.71 -8.01
CA VAL A 67 -2.00 3.74 -6.77
C VAL A 67 -2.30 5.02 -5.98
N GLU A 68 -2.31 6.18 -6.62
CA GLU A 68 -2.63 7.47 -5.99
C GLU A 68 -4.05 7.47 -5.40
N TYR A 69 -5.02 6.94 -6.13
CA TYR A 69 -6.40 6.82 -5.63
C TYR A 69 -6.51 5.98 -4.37
N PHE A 70 -5.89 4.79 -4.37
CA PHE A 70 -5.91 3.91 -3.18
C PHE A 70 -5.07 4.48 -2.04
N TRP A 71 -3.97 5.17 -2.35
CA TRP A 71 -3.20 5.91 -1.36
C TRP A 71 -4.05 6.98 -0.66
N ASN A 72 -4.75 7.80 -1.42
CA ASN A 72 -5.60 8.86 -0.88
C ASN A 72 -6.71 8.28 0.01
N LYS A 73 -7.25 7.12 -0.34
CA LYS A 73 -8.22 6.41 0.52
C LYS A 73 -7.58 5.84 1.80
N ALA A 74 -6.38 5.29 1.71
CA ALA A 74 -5.68 4.67 2.83
C ALA A 74 -5.09 5.69 3.82
N THR A 75 -4.87 6.93 3.37
CA THR A 75 -4.20 7.98 4.16
C THR A 75 -5.08 9.18 4.46
N TYR A 76 -6.33 9.16 4.03
CA TYR A 76 -7.24 10.30 4.07
C TYR A 76 -6.60 11.54 3.44
N ASN A 77 -6.29 11.44 2.14
CA ASN A 77 -5.69 12.50 1.35
C ASN A 77 -4.35 13.04 1.94
N ASN A 78 -3.42 12.13 2.22
CA ASN A 78 -2.10 12.44 2.79
C ASN A 78 -2.12 12.98 4.23
N ALA A 79 -3.20 12.82 4.98
CA ALA A 79 -3.31 13.35 6.34
C ALA A 79 -2.52 12.55 7.40
N ILE A 80 -2.01 11.35 7.07
CA ILE A 80 -1.08 10.61 7.93
C ILE A 80 0.31 11.24 7.79
N ASN A 81 0.94 11.61 8.91
CA ASN A 81 2.22 12.30 8.91
C ASN A 81 3.41 11.35 8.73
N ASP A 82 3.37 10.20 9.36
CA ASP A 82 4.43 9.20 9.32
C ASP A 82 4.36 8.37 8.04
N GLN A 83 5.47 8.36 7.26
CA GLN A 83 5.53 7.66 5.98
C GLN A 83 5.41 6.13 6.14
N ALA A 84 6.00 5.56 7.21
CA ALA A 84 5.94 4.12 7.45
C ALA A 84 4.51 3.69 7.78
N ALA A 85 3.83 4.41 8.67
CA ALA A 85 2.42 4.17 8.99
C ALA A 85 1.52 4.29 7.75
N ALA A 86 1.72 5.33 6.93
CA ALA A 86 0.97 5.55 5.70
C ALA A 86 1.19 4.42 4.68
N ASN A 87 2.44 3.96 4.50
CA ASN A 87 2.78 2.84 3.62
C ASN A 87 2.07 1.55 4.05
N ILE A 88 2.03 1.27 5.35
CA ILE A 88 1.37 0.07 5.89
C ILE A 88 -0.14 0.15 5.72
N MET A 89 -0.74 1.32 5.98
CA MET A 89 -2.18 1.55 5.74
C MET A 89 -2.54 1.36 4.26
N PHE A 90 -1.71 1.88 3.36
CA PHE A 90 -1.88 1.65 1.92
C PHE A 90 -1.81 0.16 1.58
N LEU A 91 -0.79 -0.55 2.06
CA LEU A 91 -0.61 -1.98 1.77
C LEU A 91 -1.78 -2.82 2.33
N ALA A 92 -2.32 -2.45 3.50
CA ALA A 92 -3.50 -3.10 4.07
C ALA A 92 -4.75 -2.91 3.20
N LEU A 93 -4.97 -1.70 2.68
CA LEU A 93 -6.09 -1.41 1.76
C LEU A 93 -5.89 -2.08 0.40
N TRP A 94 -4.69 -1.97 -0.18
CA TRP A 94 -4.35 -2.50 -1.50
C TRP A 94 -4.49 -4.02 -1.55
N GLY A 95 -3.97 -4.73 -0.55
CA GLY A 95 -3.95 -6.20 -0.52
C GLY A 95 -5.18 -6.85 0.12
N SER A 96 -6.01 -6.10 0.86
CA SER A 96 -7.11 -6.68 1.65
C SER A 96 -8.38 -5.82 1.71
N GLY A 97 -8.42 -4.73 0.96
CA GLY A 97 -9.58 -3.84 0.93
C GLY A 97 -9.98 -3.31 2.31
N SER A 98 -11.27 -3.08 2.51
CA SER A 98 -11.82 -2.58 3.78
C SER A 98 -11.57 -3.51 4.97
N TYR A 99 -11.43 -4.82 4.75
CA TYR A 99 -11.08 -5.77 5.82
C TYR A 99 -9.68 -5.51 6.38
N GLY A 100 -8.71 -5.19 5.51
CA GLY A 100 -7.38 -4.77 5.94
C GLY A 100 -7.43 -3.52 6.80
N ILE A 101 -8.20 -2.51 6.38
CA ILE A 101 -8.36 -1.27 7.15
C ILE A 101 -9.04 -1.53 8.50
N ARG A 102 -10.05 -2.38 8.57
CA ARG A 102 -10.69 -2.75 9.86
C ARG A 102 -9.70 -3.34 10.86
N ASP A 103 -8.79 -4.18 10.40
CA ASP A 103 -7.78 -4.76 11.28
C ASP A 103 -6.77 -3.72 11.76
N MET A 104 -6.38 -2.77 10.89
CA MET A 104 -5.54 -1.63 11.27
C MET A 104 -6.24 -0.72 12.30
N GLN A 105 -7.53 -0.43 12.09
CA GLN A 105 -8.34 0.36 13.01
C GLN A 105 -8.46 -0.29 14.39
N LYS A 106 -8.71 -1.60 14.45
CA LYS A 106 -8.70 -2.35 15.72
C LYS A 106 -7.37 -2.23 16.44
N ALA A 107 -6.25 -2.37 15.71
CA ALA A 107 -4.91 -2.33 16.28
C ALA A 107 -4.57 -0.98 16.91
N ILE A 108 -5.03 0.13 16.34
CA ILE A 108 -4.79 1.48 16.88
C ILE A 108 -5.90 1.98 17.82
N GLY A 109 -6.90 1.13 18.13
CA GLY A 109 -7.97 1.46 19.09
C GLY A 109 -8.97 2.48 18.58
N THR A 110 -9.47 2.31 17.35
CA THR A 110 -10.57 3.11 16.79
C THR A 110 -11.68 2.22 16.23
N THR A 111 -12.83 2.80 15.89
CA THR A 111 -13.95 2.09 15.28
C THR A 111 -13.52 1.42 13.99
N ALA A 112 -13.77 0.09 13.90
CA ALA A 112 -13.35 -0.74 12.76
C ALA A 112 -14.44 -0.78 11.67
N ASP A 113 -14.72 0.37 11.05
CA ASP A 113 -15.69 0.52 9.97
C ASP A 113 -15.12 0.21 8.58
N GLY A 114 -13.79 0.17 8.45
CA GLY A 114 -13.08 -0.08 7.19
C GLY A 114 -12.90 1.17 6.33
N ILE A 115 -13.14 2.35 6.89
CA ILE A 115 -13.01 3.66 6.22
C ILE A 115 -11.99 4.50 6.99
N VAL A 116 -10.93 4.93 6.32
CA VAL A 116 -9.97 5.85 6.93
C VAL A 116 -10.54 7.27 6.91
N GLY A 117 -10.84 7.79 8.10
CA GLY A 117 -11.38 9.14 8.30
C GLY A 117 -10.55 9.93 9.33
N PRO A 118 -11.01 11.15 9.70
CA PRO A 118 -10.29 12.03 10.63
C PRO A 118 -9.92 11.36 11.95
N ILE A 119 -10.81 10.56 12.54
CA ILE A 119 -10.57 9.88 13.82
C ILE A 119 -9.45 8.84 13.69
N THR A 120 -9.46 8.04 12.61
CA THR A 120 -8.40 7.07 12.33
C THR A 120 -7.05 7.77 12.18
N VAL A 121 -7.00 8.85 11.39
CA VAL A 121 -5.79 9.67 11.18
C VAL A 121 -5.29 10.29 12.48
N GLN A 122 -6.17 10.89 13.28
CA GLN A 122 -5.81 11.47 14.55
C GLN A 122 -5.16 10.44 15.49
N LYS A 123 -5.73 9.24 15.58
CA LYS A 123 -5.17 8.14 16.40
C LYS A 123 -3.79 7.71 15.91
N ILE A 124 -3.60 7.59 14.60
CA ILE A 124 -2.29 7.26 14.02
C ILE A 124 -1.28 8.37 14.31
N ASN A 125 -1.61 9.62 14.03
CA ASN A 125 -0.68 10.74 14.18
C ASN A 125 -0.32 11.06 15.64
N ALA A 126 -1.22 10.76 16.58
CA ALA A 126 -0.95 10.93 18.02
C ALA A 126 -0.08 9.83 18.64
N ASN A 127 0.11 8.70 17.94
CA ASN A 127 0.82 7.55 18.47
C ASN A 127 2.19 7.38 17.83
N LYS A 128 3.26 7.68 18.56
CA LYS A 128 4.66 7.54 18.08
C LYS A 128 5.04 6.11 17.67
N LYS A 129 4.30 5.10 18.12
CA LYS A 129 4.49 3.69 17.77
C LYS A 129 3.47 3.19 16.73
N ALA A 130 2.70 4.08 16.11
CA ALA A 130 1.65 3.68 15.17
C ALA A 130 2.17 2.79 14.04
N ALA A 131 3.28 3.14 13.41
CA ALA A 131 3.87 2.35 12.33
C ALA A 131 4.19 0.90 12.78
N GLU A 132 4.78 0.74 13.96
CA GLU A 132 5.09 -0.58 14.53
C GLU A 132 3.82 -1.39 14.80
N ILE A 133 2.82 -0.79 15.45
CA ILE A 133 1.54 -1.45 15.77
C ILE A 133 0.83 -1.89 14.48
N LEU A 134 0.77 -1.03 13.47
CA LEU A 134 0.15 -1.32 12.18
C LEU A 134 0.92 -2.43 11.42
N TYR A 135 2.25 -2.40 11.49
CA TYR A 135 3.10 -3.44 10.90
C TYR A 135 2.79 -4.82 11.50
N GLN A 136 2.77 -4.92 12.83
CA GLN A 136 2.46 -6.16 13.54
C GLN A 136 1.02 -6.64 13.24
N ALA A 137 0.07 -5.73 13.14
CA ALA A 137 -1.31 -6.06 12.80
C ALA A 137 -1.43 -6.64 11.38
N LEU A 138 -0.70 -6.08 10.41
CA LEU A 138 -0.72 -6.58 9.04
C LEU A 138 0.01 -7.92 8.89
N ASP A 139 1.12 -8.13 9.60
CA ASP A 139 1.81 -9.43 9.69
C ASP A 139 0.86 -10.50 10.25
N LYS A 140 0.21 -10.20 11.38
CA LYS A 140 -0.78 -11.09 12.01
C LYS A 140 -1.93 -11.43 11.05
N ARG A 141 -2.44 -10.44 10.31
CA ARG A 141 -3.48 -10.66 9.31
C ARG A 141 -3.04 -11.65 8.24
N TYR A 142 -1.86 -11.47 7.65
CA TYR A 142 -1.37 -12.37 6.60
C TYR A 142 -1.22 -13.80 7.09
N ARG A 143 -0.68 -13.99 8.29
CA ARG A 143 -0.56 -15.32 8.92
C ARG A 143 -1.93 -15.94 9.21
N LEU A 144 -2.89 -15.15 9.70
CA LEU A 144 -4.25 -15.60 9.93
C LEU A 144 -4.93 -16.05 8.65
N LEU A 145 -4.86 -15.28 7.56
CA LEU A 145 -5.43 -15.67 6.27
C LEU A 145 -4.86 -17.00 5.77
N ALA A 146 -3.55 -17.18 5.86
CA ALA A 146 -2.90 -18.42 5.47
C ALA A 146 -3.28 -19.62 6.36
N SER A 147 -3.55 -19.40 7.65
CA SER A 147 -3.93 -20.47 8.59
C SER A 147 -5.40 -20.89 8.47
N VAL A 148 -6.32 -19.94 8.22
CA VAL A 148 -7.75 -20.25 8.12
C VAL A 148 -8.16 -20.82 6.76
N ASN A 149 -7.39 -20.54 5.70
CA ASN A 149 -7.59 -21.13 4.37
C ASN A 149 -6.24 -21.49 3.72
N PRO A 150 -5.57 -22.54 4.20
CA PRO A 150 -4.24 -22.93 3.71
C PRO A 150 -4.23 -23.27 2.22
N ALA A 151 -5.29 -23.93 1.73
CA ALA A 151 -5.39 -24.34 0.33
C ALA A 151 -5.35 -23.13 -0.64
N SER A 152 -5.93 -22.01 -0.22
CA SER A 152 -5.99 -20.80 -1.05
C SER A 152 -4.80 -19.84 -0.83
N TYR A 153 -4.30 -19.73 0.40
CA TYR A 153 -3.44 -18.60 0.77
C TYR A 153 -2.03 -18.97 1.24
N SER A 154 -1.76 -20.24 1.65
CA SER A 154 -0.42 -20.59 2.16
C SER A 154 0.69 -20.34 1.14
N GLN A 155 0.43 -20.56 -0.14
CA GLN A 155 1.38 -20.33 -1.23
C GLN A 155 1.79 -18.84 -1.37
N TYR A 156 0.94 -17.90 -0.96
CA TYR A 156 1.20 -16.47 -1.06
C TYR A 156 1.86 -15.87 0.19
N LEU A 157 1.81 -16.58 1.34
CA LEU A 157 2.26 -16.03 2.63
C LEU A 157 3.70 -15.54 2.59
N LYS A 158 4.62 -16.32 2.00
CA LYS A 158 6.03 -15.94 1.88
C LYS A 158 6.18 -14.63 1.11
N GLY A 159 5.48 -14.47 0.00
CA GLY A 159 5.48 -13.25 -0.81
C GLY A 159 4.93 -12.04 -0.05
N TRP A 160 3.81 -12.21 0.67
CA TRP A 160 3.22 -11.16 1.49
C TRP A 160 4.14 -10.70 2.62
N LEU A 161 4.77 -11.64 3.34
CA LEU A 161 5.69 -11.30 4.43
C LEU A 161 6.99 -10.66 3.90
N ASN A 162 7.53 -11.11 2.77
CA ASN A 162 8.69 -10.49 2.14
C ASN A 162 8.39 -9.04 1.74
N ARG A 163 7.24 -8.79 1.07
CA ARG A 163 6.79 -7.47 0.71
C ARG A 163 6.63 -6.57 1.94
N LEU A 164 5.96 -7.06 2.98
CA LEU A 164 5.78 -6.33 4.23
C LEU A 164 7.10 -6.03 4.94
N SER A 165 8.06 -6.96 4.91
CA SER A 165 9.35 -6.81 5.61
C SER A 165 10.22 -5.65 5.10
N GLU A 166 9.99 -5.19 3.86
CA GLU A 166 10.65 -4.00 3.30
C GLU A 166 10.08 -2.69 3.87
N LEU A 167 8.85 -2.73 4.40
CA LEU A 167 8.18 -1.59 5.02
C LEU A 167 8.33 -1.56 6.55
N LYS A 168 9.24 -2.35 7.10
CA LYS A 168 9.50 -2.36 8.53
C LYS A 168 9.96 -0.96 8.99
N PRO A 169 9.37 -0.39 10.06
CA PRO A 169 9.61 1.01 10.46
C PRO A 169 11.07 1.36 10.67
N ASP A 170 11.87 0.47 11.26
CA ASP A 170 13.31 0.63 11.46
C ASP A 170 14.10 0.74 10.14
N LYS A 171 13.73 -0.03 9.12
CA LYS A 171 14.35 0.04 7.79
C LYS A 171 14.02 1.36 7.08
N ILE A 172 12.79 1.83 7.18
CA ILE A 172 12.37 3.10 6.56
C ILE A 172 13.10 4.27 7.22
N ALA A 173 13.24 4.28 8.55
CA ALA A 173 14.00 5.28 9.26
C ALA A 173 15.48 5.30 8.84
N ALA A 174 16.11 4.13 8.67
CA ALA A 174 17.50 4.03 8.22
C ALA A 174 17.72 4.58 6.80
N ILE A 175 16.79 4.34 5.87
CA ILE A 175 16.84 4.88 4.50
C ILE A 175 16.73 6.42 4.54
N SER A 176 15.83 6.96 5.35
CA SER A 176 15.63 8.40 5.49
C SER A 176 16.86 9.10 6.06
N ILE A 177 17.52 8.52 7.06
CA ILE A 177 18.77 9.03 7.64
C ILE A 177 19.91 8.96 6.63
N GLY A 178 20.03 7.85 5.90
CA GLY A 178 21.05 7.68 4.86
C GLY A 178 20.90 8.69 3.70
N ALA A 179 19.67 8.99 3.29
CA ALA A 179 19.40 9.99 2.25
C ALA A 179 19.77 11.40 2.71
N ILE A 180 19.46 11.78 3.96
CA ILE A 180 19.84 13.08 4.53
C ILE A 180 21.36 13.20 4.64
N ALA A 181 22.06 12.17 5.08
CA ALA A 181 23.52 12.15 5.18
C ALA A 181 24.18 12.29 3.80
N ALA A 182 23.64 11.63 2.76
CA ALA A 182 24.15 11.74 1.39
C ALA A 182 23.96 13.16 0.82
N ILE A 183 22.80 13.78 1.05
CA ILE A 183 22.52 15.17 0.62
C ILE A 183 23.46 16.14 1.35
N GLY A 184 23.66 15.98 2.67
CA GLY A 184 24.57 16.78 3.47
C GLY A 184 26.02 16.68 3.00
N LEU A 185 26.48 15.46 2.64
CA LEU A 185 27.83 15.25 2.09
C LEU A 185 28.00 15.88 0.72
N ILE A 186 27.01 15.77 -0.17
CA ILE A 186 27.03 16.40 -1.50
C ILE A 186 27.08 17.93 -1.34
N TYR A 187 26.28 18.52 -0.47
CA TYR A 187 26.28 19.94 -0.19
C TYR A 187 27.62 20.39 0.37
N TYR A 188 28.17 19.67 1.36
CA TYR A 188 29.50 19.98 1.94
C TYR A 188 30.63 19.94 0.88
N LEU A 189 30.65 18.91 0.01
CA LEU A 189 31.64 18.78 -1.06
C LEU A 189 31.48 19.86 -2.17
N ALA A 190 30.24 20.33 -2.38
CA ALA A 190 29.97 21.40 -3.36
C ALA A 190 30.35 22.79 -2.86
N THR A 191 30.32 23.03 -1.54
CA THR A 191 30.57 24.35 -0.93
C THR A 191 32.00 24.53 -0.43
N ASN A 192 32.82 23.45 -0.36
CA ASN A 192 34.21 23.50 0.10
C ASN A 192 35.22 23.11 -1.00
N ARG A 193 34.93 23.47 -2.27
CA ARG A 193 35.85 23.42 -3.40
C ARG A 193 36.28 24.81 -3.79
#